data_df83af4a00eed2a93f921b01db15a059
#
_entry.id   df83af4a00eed2a93f921b01db15a059
#
_cell.length_a   1.000
_cell.length_b   1.000
_cell.length_c   1.000
_cell.angle_alpha   90.00
_cell.angle_beta   90.00
_cell.angle_gamma   90.00
#
_symmetry.space_group_name_H-M   'P 1'
#
loop_
_entity.id
_entity.type
_entity.pdbx_description
1 polymer ?
#
loop_
_entity_poly.entity_id
_entity_poly.type
_entity_poly.pdbx_seq_one_letter_code
_entity_poly.pdbx_strand_id
1 'polypeptide(L)'
;MKAVQITGPRRAEIIEVDMPALKLGDVRVRIQKTCLCGSDIPYFAYDQQKLLDVGQPNAAGHIDYSQPQVYPLPVGLSLHECVGEVVESASSDFREGDFVLALPFDQYGFFEYLTLPESRIFPLPNGPVSKQEILMAQPLGTLLFAWRMMPEIEGKTVAVIGQGPIGLMFNSLLELRGAGSVIGIDRLEERARVGRKMGADEIIVGEGASSVEQLASLTNGEMADIVIEAAGHADLAFNDAVDLVRKEGTIFEFGVVDTEYVDNYPFGKVFYKNLTIRHSVGAKDKGDFLAAADLIAGGKVDMKPLLTHSFPFESAQTAYETFVDRKDGAIKVLIDFE
;
A
#
# COMPACT_ATOMS: atom_id res chain seq x y z
N MET A 1 4.13 -21.67 -18.00
CA MET A 1 3.98 -20.21 -17.80
C MET A 1 5.23 -19.64 -17.18
N LYS A 2 5.50 -18.36 -17.41
CA LYS A 2 6.61 -17.68 -16.76
C LYS A 2 6.21 -17.22 -15.36
N ALA A 3 7.19 -17.15 -14.48
CA ALA A 3 7.08 -16.60 -13.13
C ALA A 3 8.38 -15.90 -12.74
N VAL A 4 8.35 -15.07 -11.71
CA VAL A 4 9.57 -14.50 -11.13
C VAL A 4 9.90 -15.24 -9.84
N GLN A 5 11.17 -15.51 -9.62
CA GLN A 5 11.70 -16.06 -8.39
C GLN A 5 12.80 -15.14 -7.84
N ILE A 6 12.72 -14.80 -6.56
CA ILE A 6 13.80 -14.08 -5.86
C ILE A 6 14.84 -15.12 -5.46
N THR A 7 15.99 -15.10 -6.14
CA THR A 7 17.05 -16.12 -6.03
C THR A 7 18.13 -15.74 -5.02
N GLY A 8 18.12 -14.51 -4.54
CA GLY A 8 19.04 -13.98 -3.55
C GLY A 8 18.68 -12.56 -3.16
N PRO A 9 19.37 -11.97 -2.16
CA PRO A 9 19.20 -10.56 -1.81
C PRO A 9 19.39 -9.69 -3.05
N ARG A 10 18.35 -8.87 -3.37
CA ARG A 10 18.33 -7.96 -4.52
C ARG A 10 18.53 -8.66 -5.89
N ARG A 11 18.09 -9.91 -5.99
CA ARG A 11 18.20 -10.68 -7.23
C ARG A 11 16.92 -11.43 -7.52
N ALA A 12 16.28 -11.09 -8.63
CA ALA A 12 15.07 -11.70 -9.15
C ALA A 12 15.31 -12.26 -10.55
N GLU A 13 14.85 -13.46 -10.82
CA GLU A 13 15.01 -14.17 -12.09
C GLU A 13 13.67 -14.66 -12.63
N ILE A 14 13.53 -14.67 -13.94
CA ILE A 14 12.37 -15.24 -14.61
C ILE A 14 12.64 -16.72 -14.83
N ILE A 15 11.68 -17.54 -14.44
CA ILE A 15 11.72 -19.00 -14.61
C ILE A 15 10.45 -19.49 -15.27
N GLU A 16 10.50 -20.70 -15.83
CA GLU A 16 9.33 -21.39 -16.33
C GLU A 16 8.82 -22.41 -15.32
N VAL A 17 7.50 -22.45 -15.15
CA VAL A 17 6.81 -23.37 -14.25
C VAL A 17 5.57 -23.95 -14.94
N ASP A 18 5.11 -25.10 -14.45
CA ASP A 18 3.88 -25.73 -14.95
C ASP A 18 2.66 -24.86 -14.60
N MET A 19 1.65 -24.94 -15.48
CA MET A 19 0.36 -24.32 -15.24
C MET A 19 -0.41 -25.13 -14.17
N PRO A 20 -0.87 -24.55 -13.06
CA PRO A 20 -1.68 -25.26 -12.08
C PRO A 20 -2.98 -25.81 -12.69
N ALA A 21 -3.41 -26.99 -12.26
CA ALA A 21 -4.70 -27.53 -12.67
C ALA A 21 -5.85 -26.69 -12.12
N LEU A 22 -6.87 -26.44 -12.95
CA LEU A 22 -8.10 -25.78 -12.53
C LEU A 22 -8.98 -26.75 -11.73
N LYS A 23 -9.45 -26.31 -10.57
CA LYS A 23 -10.39 -27.07 -9.73
C LYS A 23 -11.78 -26.44 -9.79
N LEU A 24 -12.80 -27.16 -9.34
CA LEU A 24 -14.15 -26.62 -9.24
C LEU A 24 -14.17 -25.36 -8.35
N GLY A 25 -14.73 -24.27 -8.87
CA GLY A 25 -14.78 -22.96 -8.23
C GLY A 25 -13.51 -22.11 -8.47
N ASP A 26 -12.50 -22.62 -9.17
CA ASP A 26 -11.32 -21.83 -9.53
C ASP A 26 -11.57 -21.00 -10.81
N VAL A 27 -10.86 -19.89 -10.87
CA VAL A 27 -10.79 -19.00 -12.03
C VAL A 27 -9.31 -18.80 -12.39
N ARG A 28 -8.98 -18.97 -13.67
CA ARG A 28 -7.65 -18.68 -14.21
C ARG A 28 -7.65 -17.31 -14.86
N VAL A 29 -6.78 -16.46 -14.37
CA VAL A 29 -6.62 -15.08 -14.83
C VAL A 29 -5.26 -14.95 -15.51
N ARG A 30 -5.24 -14.48 -16.75
CA ARG A 30 -4.04 -14.00 -17.42
C ARG A 30 -3.75 -12.60 -16.89
N ILE A 31 -2.66 -12.44 -16.18
CA ILE A 31 -2.29 -11.15 -15.60
C ILE A 31 -1.86 -10.21 -16.73
N GLN A 32 -2.37 -9.00 -16.68
CA GLN A 32 -2.04 -7.94 -17.64
C GLN A 32 -1.19 -6.87 -16.99
N LYS A 33 -1.53 -6.47 -15.76
CA LYS A 33 -0.80 -5.46 -14.99
C LYS A 33 -0.72 -5.87 -13.52
N THR A 34 0.42 -5.58 -12.94
CA THR A 34 0.64 -5.65 -11.50
C THR A 34 1.49 -4.47 -11.04
N CYS A 35 1.60 -4.22 -9.75
CA CYS A 35 2.53 -3.23 -9.26
C CYS A 35 3.16 -3.61 -7.92
N LEU A 36 4.34 -3.05 -7.68
CA LEU A 36 5.09 -3.25 -6.46
C LEU A 36 4.48 -2.45 -5.31
N CYS A 37 4.49 -3.07 -4.14
CA CYS A 37 4.02 -2.52 -2.87
C CYS A 37 5.16 -2.45 -1.83
N GLY A 38 4.99 -1.63 -0.80
CA GLY A 38 5.95 -1.56 0.31
C GLY A 38 6.21 -2.91 0.97
N SER A 39 5.19 -3.77 1.05
CA SER A 39 5.29 -5.12 1.60
C SER A 39 6.12 -6.09 0.74
N ASP A 40 6.45 -5.74 -0.51
CA ASP A 40 7.33 -6.55 -1.36
C ASP A 40 8.81 -6.29 -1.09
N ILE A 41 9.13 -5.15 -0.47
CA ILE A 41 10.51 -4.72 -0.22
C ILE A 41 11.30 -5.73 0.60
N PRO A 42 10.79 -6.30 1.71
CA PRO A 42 11.54 -7.24 2.53
C PRO A 42 11.98 -8.49 1.77
N TYR A 43 11.20 -8.98 0.82
CA TYR A 43 11.54 -10.16 0.03
C TYR A 43 12.73 -9.93 -0.91
N PHE A 44 12.82 -8.73 -1.46
CA PHE A 44 13.85 -8.41 -2.44
C PHE A 44 15.08 -7.73 -1.82
N ALA A 45 14.88 -6.74 -0.92
CA ALA A 45 15.94 -5.84 -0.51
C ALA A 45 16.71 -6.27 0.74
N TYR A 46 16.07 -7.03 1.64
CA TYR A 46 16.69 -7.36 2.90
C TYR A 46 17.38 -8.71 2.84
N ASP A 47 18.60 -8.72 3.40
CA ASP A 47 19.24 -9.96 3.79
C ASP A 47 18.40 -10.54 4.94
N GLN A 48 17.67 -11.61 4.66
CA GLN A 48 16.75 -12.21 5.61
C GLN A 48 17.45 -12.77 6.84
N GLN A 49 18.73 -13.07 6.75
CA GLN A 49 19.53 -13.42 7.91
C GLN A 49 19.58 -12.28 8.93
N LYS A 50 19.56 -11.02 8.46
CA LYS A 50 19.52 -9.85 9.35
C LYS A 50 18.15 -9.60 9.97
N LEU A 51 17.07 -10.02 9.30
CA LEU A 51 15.72 -9.95 9.87
C LEU A 51 15.51 -10.94 11.00
N LEU A 52 16.20 -12.10 10.98
CA LEU A 52 16.18 -13.08 12.06
C LEU A 52 16.82 -12.57 13.35
N ASP A 53 17.86 -11.72 13.23
CA ASP A 53 18.53 -11.12 14.37
C ASP A 53 17.65 -10.12 15.14
N VAL A 54 16.56 -9.67 14.54
CA VAL A 54 15.59 -8.73 15.14
C VAL A 54 14.41 -9.44 15.82
N GLY A 55 14.31 -10.78 15.69
CA GLY A 55 13.40 -11.63 16.49
C GLY A 55 11.93 -11.31 16.34
N GLN A 56 11.39 -11.27 15.11
CA GLN A 56 10.04 -10.76 14.89
C GLN A 56 8.99 -11.82 14.64
N PRO A 57 8.03 -12.02 15.52
CA PRO A 57 6.76 -12.61 15.17
C PRO A 57 5.85 -11.56 14.54
N ASN A 58 5.32 -11.86 13.40
CA ASN A 58 4.33 -11.03 12.78
C ASN A 58 2.95 -11.29 13.40
N ALA A 59 2.48 -10.38 14.24
CA ALA A 59 1.14 -10.43 14.80
C ALA A 59 0.03 -10.28 13.74
N ALA A 60 0.35 -9.84 12.52
CA ALA A 60 -0.60 -9.65 11.44
C ALA A 60 -0.68 -10.83 10.45
N GLY A 61 0.13 -11.88 10.61
CA GLY A 61 0.06 -13.10 9.79
C GLY A 61 0.52 -12.96 8.34
N HIS A 62 1.28 -11.92 8.00
CA HIS A 62 1.69 -11.69 6.61
C HIS A 62 3.10 -12.15 6.26
N ILE A 63 3.99 -12.27 7.20
CA ILE A 63 5.32 -12.83 7.00
C ILE A 63 5.70 -13.57 8.28
N ASP A 64 5.92 -14.88 8.19
CA ASP A 64 6.48 -15.63 9.29
C ASP A 64 8.01 -15.43 9.28
N TYR A 65 8.46 -14.37 9.92
CA TYR A 65 9.89 -14.08 10.12
C TYR A 65 10.55 -15.02 11.12
N SER A 66 9.79 -15.90 11.77
CA SER A 66 10.34 -16.89 12.72
C SER A 66 11.09 -18.04 12.06
N GLN A 67 10.92 -18.20 10.73
CA GLN A 67 11.62 -19.21 9.95
C GLN A 67 12.68 -18.55 9.05
N PRO A 68 13.93 -19.02 9.08
CA PRO A 68 14.95 -18.55 8.14
C PRO A 68 14.47 -18.87 6.71
N GLN A 69 14.13 -17.85 5.95
CA GLN A 69 13.84 -18.04 4.54
C GLN A 69 15.17 -18.21 3.82
N VAL A 70 15.37 -19.39 3.30
CA VAL A 70 16.57 -19.74 2.52
C VAL A 70 16.29 -19.40 1.05
N TYR A 71 17.19 -18.64 0.44
CA TYR A 71 17.12 -18.44 -1.01
C TYR A 71 17.43 -19.73 -1.78
N PRO A 72 16.80 -19.95 -2.94
CA PRO A 72 15.79 -19.08 -3.56
C PRO A 72 14.48 -19.07 -2.78
N LEU A 73 13.78 -17.94 -2.74
CA LEU A 73 12.45 -17.85 -2.17
C LEU A 73 11.46 -18.68 -3.01
N PRO A 74 10.28 -19.02 -2.45
CA PRO A 74 9.25 -19.69 -3.23
C PRO A 74 8.91 -18.92 -4.52
N VAL A 75 8.65 -19.65 -5.58
CA VAL A 75 8.34 -19.08 -6.90
C VAL A 75 7.08 -18.23 -6.83
N GLY A 76 7.10 -17.08 -7.48
CA GLY A 76 5.96 -16.18 -7.55
C GLY A 76 5.78 -15.26 -6.34
N LEU A 77 6.59 -15.40 -5.31
CA LEU A 77 6.68 -14.46 -4.20
C LEU A 77 7.58 -13.30 -4.66
N SER A 78 7.21 -12.03 -4.64
CA SER A 78 6.08 -11.42 -3.97
C SER A 78 5.15 -10.81 -5.03
N LEU A 79 4.12 -10.24 -4.72
CA LEU A 79 3.15 -9.34 -5.37
C LEU A 79 1.73 -9.73 -4.97
N HIS A 80 0.86 -8.76 -4.83
CA HIS A 80 -0.53 -9.02 -4.47
C HIS A 80 -1.53 -8.04 -5.10
N GLU A 81 -1.05 -7.10 -5.90
CA GLU A 81 -1.88 -6.15 -6.64
C GLU A 81 -1.87 -6.56 -8.11
N CYS A 82 -2.88 -7.34 -8.56
CA CYS A 82 -2.89 -7.94 -9.88
C CYS A 82 -4.24 -7.73 -10.57
N VAL A 83 -4.22 -7.24 -11.82
CA VAL A 83 -5.41 -7.21 -12.68
C VAL A 83 -5.15 -7.95 -13.98
N GLY A 84 -6.20 -8.54 -14.52
CA GLY A 84 -6.09 -9.32 -15.73
C GLY A 84 -7.43 -9.78 -16.26
N GLU A 85 -7.38 -10.66 -17.25
CA GLU A 85 -8.52 -11.20 -17.97
C GLU A 85 -8.69 -12.68 -17.61
N VAL A 86 -9.91 -13.08 -17.30
CA VAL A 86 -10.27 -14.48 -17.11
C VAL A 86 -10.10 -15.22 -18.44
N VAL A 87 -9.27 -16.26 -18.44
CA VAL A 87 -9.01 -17.10 -19.62
C VAL A 87 -9.57 -18.52 -19.49
N GLU A 88 -9.90 -18.95 -18.28
CA GLU A 88 -10.55 -20.23 -18.00
C GLU A 88 -11.28 -20.15 -16.67
N SER A 89 -12.50 -20.67 -16.58
CA SER A 89 -13.29 -20.63 -15.36
C SER A 89 -14.01 -21.95 -15.09
N ALA A 90 -13.91 -22.42 -13.85
CA ALA A 90 -14.74 -23.47 -13.27
C ALA A 90 -15.70 -22.91 -12.20
N SER A 91 -15.89 -21.60 -12.15
CA SER A 91 -16.83 -20.84 -11.34
C SER A 91 -18.11 -20.55 -12.11
N SER A 92 -19.24 -20.40 -11.41
CA SER A 92 -20.48 -19.90 -12.01
C SER A 92 -20.53 -18.36 -12.14
N ASP A 93 -19.69 -17.66 -11.39
CA ASP A 93 -19.74 -16.20 -11.24
C ASP A 93 -18.85 -15.47 -12.26
N PHE A 94 -17.90 -16.18 -12.87
CA PHE A 94 -16.93 -15.62 -13.80
C PHE A 94 -16.86 -16.41 -15.10
N ARG A 95 -16.62 -15.72 -16.21
CA ARG A 95 -16.48 -16.29 -17.55
C ARG A 95 -15.26 -15.72 -18.29
N GLU A 96 -14.82 -16.43 -19.31
CA GLU A 96 -13.75 -15.95 -20.20
C GLU A 96 -14.06 -14.53 -20.74
N GLY A 97 -13.03 -13.68 -20.72
CA GLY A 97 -13.11 -12.29 -21.14
C GLY A 97 -13.46 -11.30 -20.02
N ASP A 98 -13.88 -11.78 -18.84
CA ASP A 98 -14.11 -10.89 -17.70
C ASP A 98 -12.79 -10.24 -17.26
N PHE A 99 -12.81 -8.90 -17.08
CA PHE A 99 -11.68 -8.15 -16.53
C PHE A 99 -11.81 -8.06 -15.01
N VAL A 100 -10.77 -8.46 -14.30
CA VAL A 100 -10.85 -8.71 -12.85
C VAL A 100 -9.61 -8.22 -12.09
N LEU A 101 -9.83 -7.90 -10.81
CA LEU A 101 -8.78 -7.84 -9.80
C LEU A 101 -8.62 -9.25 -9.22
N ALA A 102 -7.41 -9.77 -9.23
CA ALA A 102 -7.05 -11.07 -8.67
C ALA A 102 -6.16 -10.87 -7.44
N LEU A 103 -6.58 -11.38 -6.28
CA LEU A 103 -5.84 -11.26 -5.03
C LEU A 103 -5.18 -12.60 -4.67
N PRO A 104 -3.90 -12.79 -4.96
CA PRO A 104 -3.19 -14.02 -4.61
C PRO A 104 -3.14 -14.20 -3.09
N PHE A 105 -3.01 -15.46 -2.64
CA PHE A 105 -2.72 -15.75 -1.24
C PHE A 105 -1.27 -15.40 -0.92
N ASP A 106 -1.02 -14.92 0.26
CA ASP A 106 0.32 -14.73 0.84
C ASP A 106 1.34 -14.06 -0.10
N GLN A 107 0.85 -13.14 -0.94
CA GLN A 107 1.64 -12.40 -1.92
C GLN A 107 2.29 -13.28 -3.03
N TYR A 108 1.72 -14.44 -3.34
CA TYR A 108 2.16 -15.28 -4.46
C TYR A 108 1.52 -14.84 -5.78
N GLY A 109 1.88 -13.65 -6.25
CA GLY A 109 1.25 -13.01 -7.41
C GLY A 109 2.14 -12.84 -8.64
N PHE A 110 3.43 -13.14 -8.56
CA PHE A 110 4.36 -12.85 -9.66
C PHE A 110 4.42 -13.96 -10.72
N PHE A 111 3.27 -14.22 -11.33
CA PHE A 111 3.07 -15.20 -12.40
C PHE A 111 2.35 -14.57 -13.59
N GLU A 112 2.58 -15.12 -14.80
CA GLU A 112 1.80 -14.74 -15.99
C GLU A 112 0.31 -15.09 -15.84
N TYR A 113 0.01 -16.18 -15.13
CA TYR A 113 -1.36 -16.63 -14.86
C TYR A 113 -1.52 -16.93 -13.37
N LEU A 114 -2.62 -16.50 -12.82
CA LEU A 114 -3.06 -16.89 -11.48
C LEU A 114 -4.27 -17.82 -11.59
N THR A 115 -4.23 -18.93 -10.89
CA THR A 115 -5.37 -19.83 -10.72
C THR A 115 -5.81 -19.76 -9.26
N LEU A 116 -6.96 -19.12 -9.01
CA LEU A 116 -7.43 -18.76 -7.69
C LEU A 116 -8.91 -19.14 -7.52
N PRO A 117 -9.37 -19.45 -6.31
CA PRO A 117 -10.79 -19.60 -6.04
C PRO A 117 -11.54 -18.29 -6.31
N GLU A 118 -12.78 -18.38 -6.75
CA GLU A 118 -13.66 -17.23 -7.08
C GLU A 118 -13.77 -16.21 -5.95
N SER A 119 -13.60 -16.62 -4.70
CA SER A 119 -13.61 -15.71 -3.53
C SER A 119 -12.44 -14.72 -3.50
N ARG A 120 -11.40 -14.95 -4.34
CA ARG A 120 -10.23 -14.10 -4.49
C ARG A 120 -10.24 -13.28 -5.78
N ILE A 121 -11.33 -13.35 -6.54
CA ILE A 121 -11.54 -12.67 -7.81
C ILE A 121 -12.63 -11.62 -7.65
N PHE A 122 -12.39 -10.41 -8.16
CA PHE A 122 -13.30 -9.28 -8.02
C PHE A 122 -13.54 -8.66 -9.40
N PRO A 123 -14.79 -8.58 -9.85
CA PRO A 123 -15.08 -7.98 -11.14
C PRO A 123 -14.72 -6.49 -11.12
N LEU A 124 -14.08 -6.04 -12.17
CA LEU A 124 -13.75 -4.64 -12.35
C LEU A 124 -14.67 -3.98 -13.37
N PRO A 125 -15.06 -2.72 -13.17
CA PRO A 125 -15.90 -2.02 -14.11
C PRO A 125 -15.16 -1.78 -15.44
N ASN A 126 -15.85 -1.98 -16.56
CA ASN A 126 -15.40 -1.47 -17.84
C ASN A 126 -15.66 0.03 -17.88
N GLY A 127 -14.62 0.83 -18.08
CA GLY A 127 -14.74 2.29 -18.04
C GLY A 127 -13.64 3.01 -18.83
N PRO A 128 -13.66 4.33 -18.85
CA PRO A 128 -12.68 5.14 -19.55
C PRO A 128 -11.32 5.19 -18.87
N VAL A 129 -11.20 4.68 -17.62
CA VAL A 129 -9.93 4.64 -16.88
C VAL A 129 -9.05 3.50 -17.38
N SER A 130 -7.75 3.71 -17.33
CA SER A 130 -6.78 2.71 -17.76
C SER A 130 -6.72 1.53 -16.80
N LYS A 131 -6.24 0.37 -17.29
CA LYS A 131 -5.98 -0.81 -16.44
C LYS A 131 -4.98 -0.52 -15.31
N GLN A 132 -4.08 0.42 -15.54
CA GLN A 132 -3.09 0.87 -14.55
C GLN A 132 -3.75 1.64 -13.40
N GLU A 133 -4.71 2.52 -13.72
CA GLU A 133 -5.44 3.28 -12.71
C GLU A 133 -6.37 2.37 -11.90
N ILE A 134 -7.12 1.48 -12.57
CA ILE A 134 -8.06 0.59 -11.88
C ILE A 134 -7.38 -0.47 -11.03
N LEU A 135 -6.13 -0.82 -11.31
CA LEU A 135 -5.28 -1.66 -10.46
C LEU A 135 -5.16 -1.07 -9.04
N MET A 136 -5.19 0.25 -8.91
CA MET A 136 -5.15 0.93 -7.61
C MET A 136 -6.38 0.68 -6.74
N ALA A 137 -7.41 0.00 -7.25
CA ALA A 137 -8.54 -0.46 -6.46
C ALA A 137 -8.10 -1.42 -5.32
N GLN A 138 -7.01 -2.16 -5.53
CA GLN A 138 -6.49 -3.04 -4.47
C GLN A 138 -6.00 -2.23 -3.25
N PRO A 139 -4.99 -1.35 -3.35
CA PRO A 139 -4.55 -0.59 -2.19
C PRO A 139 -5.62 0.40 -1.69
N LEU A 140 -6.39 1.04 -2.57
CA LEU A 140 -7.47 1.95 -2.16
C LEU A 140 -8.55 1.21 -1.35
N GLY A 141 -8.85 -0.04 -1.68
CA GLY A 141 -9.79 -0.88 -0.90
C GLY A 141 -9.33 -1.08 0.54
N THR A 142 -8.03 -1.19 0.79
CA THR A 142 -7.49 -1.27 2.16
C THR A 142 -7.75 0.03 2.94
N LEU A 143 -7.68 1.18 2.27
CA LEU A 143 -7.99 2.47 2.88
C LEU A 143 -9.50 2.62 3.14
N LEU A 144 -10.36 2.12 2.26
CA LEU A 144 -11.81 2.16 2.49
C LEU A 144 -12.22 1.27 3.67
N PHE A 145 -11.56 0.14 3.88
CA PHE A 145 -11.70 -0.65 5.09
C PHE A 145 -11.26 0.14 6.33
N ALA A 146 -10.08 0.77 6.29
CA ALA A 146 -9.55 1.60 7.35
C ALA A 146 -10.48 2.77 7.70
N TRP A 147 -11.16 3.31 6.68
CA TRP A 147 -12.07 4.45 6.83
C TRP A 147 -13.19 4.19 7.84
N ARG A 148 -13.64 2.94 7.99
CA ARG A 148 -14.66 2.58 8.99
C ARG A 148 -14.21 2.78 10.43
N MET A 149 -12.90 2.84 10.65
CA MET A 149 -12.28 3.04 11.96
C MET A 149 -11.78 4.48 12.16
N MET A 150 -11.84 5.30 11.10
CA MET A 150 -11.47 6.71 11.18
C MET A 150 -12.44 7.47 12.10
N PRO A 151 -11.98 8.50 12.84
CA PRO A 151 -12.88 9.46 13.48
C PRO A 151 -13.60 10.29 12.42
N GLU A 152 -14.56 11.11 12.85
CA GLU A 152 -15.15 12.11 11.97
C GLU A 152 -14.09 13.13 11.52
N ILE A 153 -14.05 13.40 10.21
CA ILE A 153 -13.00 14.23 9.60
C ILE A 153 -13.52 15.52 8.99
N GLU A 154 -14.84 15.68 8.85
CA GLU A 154 -15.44 16.88 8.27
C GLU A 154 -14.99 18.14 9.02
N GLY A 155 -14.45 19.09 8.30
CA GLY A 155 -13.94 20.35 8.84
C GLY A 155 -12.67 20.24 9.72
N LYS A 156 -12.05 19.07 9.83
CA LYS A 156 -10.86 18.85 10.66
C LYS A 156 -9.57 19.16 9.93
N THR A 157 -8.55 19.59 10.69
CA THR A 157 -7.17 19.64 10.20
C THR A 157 -6.54 18.26 10.34
N VAL A 158 -6.17 17.67 9.22
CA VAL A 158 -5.57 16.33 9.15
C VAL A 158 -4.16 16.40 8.61
N ALA A 159 -3.18 15.94 9.35
CA ALA A 159 -1.81 15.77 8.88
C ALA A 159 -1.56 14.30 8.47
N VAL A 160 -0.91 14.09 7.33
CA VAL A 160 -0.59 12.74 6.81
C VAL A 160 0.91 12.60 6.70
N ILE A 161 1.50 11.80 7.59
CA ILE A 161 2.93 11.46 7.60
C ILE A 161 3.20 10.36 6.59
N GLY A 162 4.14 10.61 5.68
CA GLY A 162 4.48 9.74 4.58
C GLY A 162 3.63 10.01 3.34
N GLN A 163 4.24 10.58 2.31
CA GLN A 163 3.63 10.82 1.01
C GLN A 163 4.04 9.74 0.01
N GLY A 164 4.05 8.47 0.50
CA GLY A 164 4.07 7.28 -0.33
C GLY A 164 2.69 6.99 -0.93
N PRO A 165 2.51 5.87 -1.64
CA PRO A 165 1.23 5.54 -2.29
C PRO A 165 0.03 5.63 -1.34
N ILE A 166 0.18 5.13 -0.12
CA ILE A 166 -0.88 5.09 0.89
C ILE A 166 -1.23 6.49 1.38
N GLY A 167 -0.25 7.30 1.79
CA GLY A 167 -0.51 8.66 2.28
C GLY A 167 -1.10 9.56 1.20
N LEU A 168 -0.64 9.42 -0.05
CA LEU A 168 -1.19 10.14 -1.20
C LEU A 168 -2.67 9.76 -1.47
N MET A 169 -3.02 8.48 -1.35
CA MET A 169 -4.42 8.05 -1.44
C MET A 169 -5.26 8.55 -0.26
N PHE A 170 -4.68 8.62 0.96
CA PHE A 170 -5.37 9.24 2.10
C PHE A 170 -5.67 10.71 1.82
N ASN A 171 -4.73 11.48 1.27
CA ASN A 171 -4.99 12.88 0.92
C ASN A 171 -6.24 13.01 0.02
N SER A 172 -6.32 12.21 -1.05
CA SER A 172 -7.49 12.24 -1.97
C SER A 172 -8.80 11.82 -1.29
N LEU A 173 -8.76 10.84 -0.39
CA LEU A 173 -9.96 10.44 0.36
C LEU A 173 -10.38 11.49 1.38
N LEU A 174 -9.43 12.17 2.04
CA LEU A 174 -9.68 13.23 3.00
C LEU A 174 -10.33 14.44 2.31
N GLU A 175 -9.79 14.86 1.16
CA GLU A 175 -10.39 15.90 0.32
C GLU A 175 -11.83 15.51 -0.09
N LEU A 176 -12.02 14.31 -0.64
CA LEU A 176 -13.32 13.79 -1.06
C LEU A 176 -14.35 13.76 0.07
N ARG A 177 -13.90 13.57 1.31
CA ARG A 177 -14.73 13.44 2.51
C ARG A 177 -14.87 14.71 3.32
N GLY A 178 -14.37 15.85 2.83
CA GLY A 178 -14.60 17.16 3.42
C GLY A 178 -13.73 17.49 4.65
N ALA A 179 -12.50 16.98 4.70
CA ALA A 179 -11.53 17.51 5.66
C ALA A 179 -11.40 19.03 5.51
N GLY A 180 -11.24 19.74 6.61
CA GLY A 180 -11.12 21.20 6.59
C GLY A 180 -9.77 21.66 6.07
N SER A 181 -8.71 20.91 6.37
CA SER A 181 -7.37 21.08 5.80
C SER A 181 -6.61 19.77 5.81
N VAL A 182 -5.97 19.45 4.70
CA VAL A 182 -5.13 18.25 4.53
C VAL A 182 -3.67 18.69 4.37
N ILE A 183 -2.79 18.26 5.28
CA ILE A 183 -1.40 18.63 5.32
C ILE A 183 -0.54 17.39 5.10
N GLY A 184 0.08 17.28 3.92
CA GLY A 184 0.98 16.17 3.59
C GLY A 184 2.39 16.43 4.15
N ILE A 185 2.99 15.42 4.77
CA ILE A 185 4.34 15.51 5.37
C ILE A 185 5.21 14.39 4.81
N ASP A 186 6.35 14.73 4.21
CA ASP A 186 7.37 13.75 3.80
C ASP A 186 8.76 14.39 3.84
N ARG A 187 9.78 13.58 4.11
CA ARG A 187 11.19 14.03 4.05
C ARG A 187 11.70 14.18 2.63
N LEU A 188 11.05 13.51 1.66
CA LEU A 188 11.42 13.53 0.26
C LEU A 188 10.56 14.56 -0.49
N GLU A 189 11.19 15.64 -0.94
CA GLU A 189 10.52 16.75 -1.61
C GLU A 189 9.72 16.29 -2.86
N GLU A 190 10.26 15.33 -3.61
CA GLU A 190 9.62 14.80 -4.82
C GLU A 190 8.27 14.14 -4.50
N ARG A 191 8.19 13.35 -3.41
CA ARG A 191 6.95 12.73 -2.95
C ARG A 191 5.98 13.76 -2.39
N ALA A 192 6.48 14.66 -1.56
CA ALA A 192 5.70 15.73 -0.97
C ALA A 192 5.00 16.58 -2.05
N ARG A 193 5.67 16.91 -3.14
CA ARG A 193 5.08 17.66 -4.27
C ARG A 193 3.90 16.94 -4.93
N VAL A 194 3.89 15.60 -4.96
CA VAL A 194 2.76 14.84 -5.48
C VAL A 194 1.55 14.96 -4.56
N GLY A 195 1.77 15.18 -3.26
CA GLY A 195 0.70 15.38 -2.27
C GLY A 195 -0.31 16.46 -2.67
N ARG A 196 0.15 17.59 -3.20
CA ARG A 196 -0.76 18.66 -3.70
C ARG A 196 -1.64 18.19 -4.86
N LYS A 197 -1.13 17.35 -5.74
CA LYS A 197 -1.91 16.79 -6.86
C LYS A 197 -2.92 15.74 -6.40
N MET A 198 -2.73 15.24 -5.20
CA MET A 198 -3.54 14.20 -4.59
C MET A 198 -4.43 14.70 -3.44
N GLY A 199 -4.69 16.03 -3.38
CA GLY A 199 -5.66 16.60 -2.46
C GLY A 199 -5.09 17.16 -1.15
N ALA A 200 -3.76 17.27 -1.00
CA ALA A 200 -3.20 18.03 0.13
C ALA A 200 -3.25 19.54 -0.14
N ASP A 201 -3.80 20.29 0.80
CA ASP A 201 -3.83 21.76 0.75
C ASP A 201 -2.45 22.34 0.98
N GLU A 202 -1.71 21.78 1.94
CA GLU A 202 -0.37 22.18 2.31
C GLU A 202 0.60 21.00 2.36
N ILE A 203 1.87 21.31 2.14
CA ILE A 203 2.96 20.32 2.14
C ILE A 203 4.06 20.78 3.07
N ILE A 204 4.48 19.89 3.94
CA ILE A 204 5.67 20.02 4.77
C ILE A 204 6.74 19.06 4.25
N VAL A 205 7.90 19.60 3.88
CA VAL A 205 9.09 18.82 3.60
C VAL A 205 9.97 18.77 4.84
N GLY A 206 10.01 17.63 5.50
CA GLY A 206 10.74 17.47 6.74
C GLY A 206 10.31 16.25 7.56
N GLU A 207 10.95 16.11 8.71
CA GLU A 207 10.66 15.12 9.75
C GLU A 207 11.01 15.69 11.13
N GLY A 208 10.52 15.08 12.21
CA GLY A 208 10.82 15.47 13.58
C GLY A 208 10.47 16.93 13.90
N ALA A 209 11.34 17.60 14.64
CA ALA A 209 11.13 18.96 15.11
C ALA A 209 10.83 19.97 13.99
N SER A 210 11.46 19.81 12.83
CA SER A 210 11.22 20.68 11.68
C SER A 210 9.78 20.60 11.18
N SER A 211 9.19 19.39 11.13
CA SER A 211 7.79 19.22 10.74
C SER A 211 6.84 19.83 11.77
N VAL A 212 7.16 19.71 13.06
CA VAL A 212 6.37 20.28 14.16
C VAL A 212 6.34 21.81 14.08
N GLU A 213 7.49 22.47 13.86
CA GLU A 213 7.58 23.92 13.72
C GLU A 213 6.78 24.44 12.51
N GLN A 214 6.90 23.74 11.37
CA GLN A 214 6.16 24.11 10.17
C GLN A 214 4.64 23.93 10.36
N LEU A 215 4.21 22.79 10.95
CA LEU A 215 2.80 22.56 11.23
C LEU A 215 2.24 23.59 12.21
N ALA A 216 2.97 23.91 13.27
CA ALA A 216 2.57 24.95 14.22
C ALA A 216 2.37 26.31 13.53
N SER A 217 3.25 26.65 12.58
CA SER A 217 3.11 27.88 11.80
C SER A 217 1.86 27.88 10.91
N LEU A 218 1.57 26.74 10.22
CA LEU A 218 0.40 26.61 9.36
C LEU A 218 -0.93 26.62 10.13
N THR A 219 -0.92 26.12 11.37
CA THR A 219 -2.12 25.98 12.20
C THR A 219 -2.24 27.02 13.31
N ASN A 220 -1.44 28.08 13.29
CA ASN A 220 -1.37 29.10 14.36
C ASN A 220 -1.15 28.52 15.77
N GLY A 221 -0.42 27.39 15.85
CA GLY A 221 -0.11 26.68 17.09
C GLY A 221 -1.16 25.66 17.54
N GLU A 222 -2.29 25.53 16.84
CA GLU A 222 -3.37 24.60 17.22
C GLU A 222 -2.99 23.13 16.99
N MET A 223 -2.07 22.85 16.06
CA MET A 223 -1.67 21.51 15.61
C MET A 223 -2.79 20.75 14.90
N ALA A 224 -2.54 19.50 14.49
CA ALA A 224 -3.53 18.68 13.75
C ALA A 224 -4.58 18.06 14.69
N ASP A 225 -5.85 18.07 14.31
CA ASP A 225 -6.91 17.32 14.98
C ASP A 225 -6.65 15.81 14.89
N ILE A 226 -6.21 15.38 13.72
CA ILE A 226 -5.95 13.98 13.38
C ILE A 226 -4.59 13.92 12.70
N VAL A 227 -3.78 12.94 13.08
CA VAL A 227 -2.55 12.61 12.37
C VAL A 227 -2.68 11.18 11.85
N ILE A 228 -2.52 10.99 10.54
CA ILE A 228 -2.45 9.68 9.90
C ILE A 228 -0.97 9.34 9.71
N GLU A 229 -0.53 8.23 10.30
CA GLU A 229 0.78 7.67 10.07
C GLU A 229 0.66 6.66 8.91
N ALA A 230 1.33 6.94 7.79
CA ALA A 230 1.33 6.12 6.56
C ALA A 230 2.75 5.85 6.02
N ALA A 231 3.78 6.09 6.83
CA ALA A 231 5.17 5.87 6.46
C ALA A 231 5.65 4.46 6.82
N GLY A 232 5.13 3.90 7.91
CA GLY A 232 5.67 2.70 8.55
C GLY A 232 6.98 3.00 9.28
N HIS A 233 7.68 1.96 9.77
CA HIS A 233 8.88 2.10 10.59
C HIS A 233 8.57 2.72 11.96
N ALA A 234 7.84 1.96 12.76
CA ALA A 234 7.07 2.30 13.94
C ALA A 234 7.62 3.41 14.87
N ASP A 235 8.91 3.42 15.19
CA ASP A 235 9.41 4.24 16.30
C ASP A 235 9.45 5.74 15.99
N LEU A 236 9.97 6.12 14.84
CA LEU A 236 10.19 7.52 14.51
C LEU A 236 8.89 8.20 14.05
N ALA A 237 8.15 7.58 13.13
CA ALA A 237 6.94 8.15 12.59
C ALA A 237 5.82 8.28 13.64
N PHE A 238 5.71 7.30 14.56
CA PHE A 238 4.77 7.40 15.67
C PHE A 238 5.13 8.54 16.63
N ASN A 239 6.40 8.70 16.97
CA ASN A 239 6.84 9.80 17.85
C ASN A 239 6.55 11.16 17.20
N ASP A 240 6.79 11.30 15.90
CA ASP A 240 6.44 12.49 15.16
C ASP A 240 4.92 12.73 15.18
N ALA A 241 4.10 11.69 15.00
CA ALA A 241 2.65 11.80 15.08
C ALA A 241 2.17 12.32 16.45
N VAL A 242 2.79 11.85 17.54
CA VAL A 242 2.47 12.33 18.90
C VAL A 242 2.81 13.81 19.07
N ASP A 243 3.86 14.31 18.42
CA ASP A 243 4.23 15.73 18.51
C ASP A 243 3.36 16.62 17.60
N LEU A 244 2.94 16.12 16.44
CA LEU A 244 2.13 16.83 15.45
C LEU A 244 0.63 16.91 15.81
N VAL A 245 0.11 15.96 16.59
CA VAL A 245 -1.29 15.94 16.98
C VAL A 245 -1.55 16.90 18.14
N ARG A 246 -2.69 17.62 18.11
CA ARG A 246 -3.09 18.49 19.23
C ARG A 246 -3.49 17.68 20.48
N LYS A 247 -3.69 18.40 21.59
CA LYS A 247 -4.32 17.80 22.79
C LYS A 247 -5.72 17.29 22.45
N GLU A 248 -6.10 16.12 22.98
CA GLU A 248 -7.37 15.43 22.72
C GLU A 248 -7.59 15.08 21.24
N GLY A 249 -6.51 15.02 20.47
CA GLY A 249 -6.53 14.61 19.06
C GLY A 249 -6.45 13.10 18.89
N THR A 250 -6.48 12.67 17.63
CA THR A 250 -6.44 11.26 17.25
C THR A 250 -5.21 10.98 16.39
N ILE A 251 -4.49 9.89 16.69
CA ILE A 251 -3.48 9.31 15.82
C ILE A 251 -4.11 8.08 15.16
N PHE A 252 -4.01 7.99 13.84
CA PHE A 252 -4.45 6.84 13.07
C PHE A 252 -3.24 6.16 12.43
N GLU A 253 -2.86 5.02 12.98
CA GLU A 253 -1.72 4.21 12.53
C GLU A 253 -2.16 3.29 11.39
N PHE A 254 -1.58 3.46 10.23
CA PHE A 254 -1.82 2.64 9.04
C PHE A 254 -0.52 2.06 8.47
N GLY A 255 0.61 2.69 8.72
CA GLY A 255 1.91 2.19 8.32
C GLY A 255 2.16 0.80 8.89
N VAL A 256 2.64 -0.12 8.04
CA VAL A 256 2.96 -1.48 8.48
C VAL A 256 4.17 -1.43 9.40
N VAL A 257 3.99 -1.96 10.61
CA VAL A 257 5.06 -2.06 11.60
C VAL A 257 5.93 -3.27 11.29
N ASP A 258 7.23 -3.12 11.49
CA ASP A 258 8.24 -4.16 11.31
C ASP A 258 8.78 -4.70 12.64
N THR A 259 8.24 -4.21 13.77
CA THR A 259 8.60 -4.63 15.12
C THR A 259 7.38 -4.97 15.97
N GLU A 260 7.52 -5.93 16.90
CA GLU A 260 6.45 -6.27 17.86
C GLU A 260 6.32 -5.21 18.96
N TYR A 261 7.42 -4.56 19.30
CA TYR A 261 7.49 -3.58 20.36
C TYR A 261 8.00 -2.25 19.81
N VAL A 262 7.42 -1.16 20.27
CA VAL A 262 7.88 0.20 19.97
C VAL A 262 8.85 0.62 21.07
N ASP A 263 10.11 0.82 20.71
CA ASP A 263 11.11 1.40 21.60
C ASP A 263 10.82 2.90 21.79
N ASN A 264 11.18 3.42 22.95
CA ASN A 264 11.02 4.84 23.28
C ASN A 264 9.58 5.37 23.12
N TYR A 265 8.56 4.53 23.40
CA TYR A 265 7.17 4.95 23.38
C TYR A 265 6.93 6.16 24.28
N PRO A 266 6.47 7.32 23.78
CA PRO A 266 6.37 8.56 24.53
C PRO A 266 5.11 8.60 25.42
N PHE A 267 4.96 7.58 26.28
CA PHE A 267 3.77 7.37 27.10
C PHE A 267 3.31 8.63 27.85
N GLY A 268 4.24 9.40 28.42
CA GLY A 268 3.91 10.63 29.12
C GLY A 268 3.23 11.66 28.22
N LYS A 269 3.73 11.86 26.98
CA LYS A 269 3.10 12.79 26.02
C LYS A 269 1.71 12.30 25.62
N VAL A 270 1.57 11.01 25.30
CA VAL A 270 0.28 10.40 24.94
C VAL A 270 -0.73 10.57 26.06
N PHE A 271 -0.33 10.27 27.30
CA PHE A 271 -1.19 10.39 28.48
C PHE A 271 -1.62 11.84 28.75
N TYR A 272 -0.68 12.76 28.82
CA TYR A 272 -1.00 14.17 29.16
C TYR A 272 -1.70 14.94 28.04
N LYS A 273 -1.55 14.50 26.80
CA LYS A 273 -2.33 15.02 25.66
C LYS A 273 -3.75 14.41 25.57
N ASN A 274 -4.08 13.34 26.34
CA ASN A 274 -5.34 12.58 26.24
C ASN A 274 -5.60 12.08 24.81
N LEU A 275 -4.59 11.47 24.18
CA LEU A 275 -4.69 11.05 22.79
C LEU A 275 -5.56 9.81 22.61
N THR A 276 -6.29 9.75 21.51
CA THR A 276 -6.88 8.53 20.97
C THR A 276 -5.95 7.95 19.92
N ILE A 277 -5.64 6.65 20.03
CA ILE A 277 -4.85 5.92 19.02
C ILE A 277 -5.74 4.86 18.41
N ARG A 278 -5.76 4.79 17.08
CA ARG A 278 -6.51 3.80 16.32
C ARG A 278 -5.59 3.17 15.28
N HIS A 279 -5.85 1.91 14.95
CA HIS A 279 -5.04 1.15 14.01
C HIS A 279 -5.93 0.50 12.96
N SER A 280 -5.37 0.27 11.78
CA SER A 280 -6.01 -0.53 10.74
C SER A 280 -4.98 -1.32 9.97
N VAL A 281 -5.27 -2.58 9.70
CA VAL A 281 -4.46 -3.45 8.84
C VAL A 281 -5.33 -4.27 7.91
N GLY A 282 -4.94 -4.30 6.63
CA GLY A 282 -5.58 -5.11 5.60
C GLY A 282 -6.98 -4.64 5.19
N ALA A 283 -7.52 -5.32 4.20
CA ALA A 283 -8.93 -5.28 3.86
C ALA A 283 -9.48 -6.71 3.95
N LYS A 284 -10.65 -6.86 4.58
CA LYS A 284 -11.28 -8.18 4.79
C LYS A 284 -12.58 -8.34 4.01
N ASP A 285 -13.09 -7.25 3.44
CA ASP A 285 -14.40 -7.21 2.81
C ASP A 285 -14.27 -7.02 1.29
N LYS A 286 -14.89 -7.93 0.55
CA LYS A 286 -15.01 -7.84 -0.92
C LYS A 286 -15.58 -6.49 -1.37
N GLY A 287 -16.53 -5.94 -0.62
CA GLY A 287 -17.18 -4.67 -0.91
C GLY A 287 -16.22 -3.48 -0.98
N ASP A 288 -15.12 -3.50 -0.21
CA ASP A 288 -14.17 -2.39 -0.19
C ASP A 288 -13.39 -2.26 -1.51
N PHE A 289 -12.99 -3.40 -2.11
CA PHE A 289 -12.31 -3.38 -3.40
C PHE A 289 -13.23 -2.95 -4.54
N LEU A 290 -14.50 -3.37 -4.52
CA LEU A 290 -15.50 -2.95 -5.49
C LEU A 290 -15.81 -1.45 -5.36
N ALA A 291 -16.00 -0.96 -4.14
CA ALA A 291 -16.21 0.46 -3.89
C ALA A 291 -15.00 1.32 -4.31
N ALA A 292 -13.78 0.82 -4.10
CA ALA A 292 -12.57 1.48 -4.57
C ALA A 292 -12.53 1.55 -6.10
N ALA A 293 -12.86 0.45 -6.78
CA ALA A 293 -12.93 0.42 -8.23
C ALA A 293 -13.97 1.41 -8.78
N ASP A 294 -15.13 1.50 -8.13
CA ASP A 294 -16.19 2.45 -8.50
C ASP A 294 -15.76 3.91 -8.32
N LEU A 295 -15.04 4.24 -7.23
CA LEU A 295 -14.50 5.59 -7.02
C LEU A 295 -13.49 5.98 -8.12
N ILE A 296 -12.61 5.05 -8.51
CA ILE A 296 -11.63 5.29 -9.57
C ILE A 296 -12.33 5.40 -10.92
N ALA A 297 -13.16 4.42 -11.28
CA ALA A 297 -13.87 4.39 -12.55
C ALA A 297 -14.83 5.59 -12.72
N GLY A 298 -15.43 6.05 -11.63
CA GLY A 298 -16.29 7.23 -11.59
C GLY A 298 -15.54 8.57 -11.57
N GLY A 299 -14.19 8.55 -11.63
CA GLY A 299 -13.36 9.77 -11.63
C GLY A 299 -13.44 10.58 -10.32
N LYS A 300 -13.83 9.94 -9.21
CA LYS A 300 -13.90 10.58 -7.89
C LYS A 300 -12.53 10.74 -7.24
N VAL A 301 -11.60 9.88 -7.61
CA VAL A 301 -10.19 9.93 -7.22
C VAL A 301 -9.32 9.71 -8.45
N ASP A 302 -8.30 10.55 -8.61
CA ASP A 302 -7.33 10.44 -9.72
C ASP A 302 -6.09 9.69 -9.25
N MET A 303 -5.85 8.49 -9.80
CA MET A 303 -4.71 7.65 -9.43
C MET A 303 -3.47 7.88 -10.32
N LYS A 304 -3.58 8.66 -11.40
CA LYS A 304 -2.47 8.91 -12.33
C LYS A 304 -1.20 9.45 -11.67
N PRO A 305 -1.28 10.40 -10.71
CA PRO A 305 -0.08 10.93 -10.08
C PRO A 305 0.76 9.90 -9.31
N LEU A 306 0.16 8.77 -8.92
CA LEU A 306 0.86 7.67 -8.24
C LEU A 306 1.70 6.82 -9.20
N LEU A 307 1.26 6.68 -10.45
CA LEU A 307 1.77 5.72 -11.43
C LEU A 307 3.02 6.29 -12.12
N THR A 308 4.16 6.21 -11.44
CA THR A 308 5.37 6.91 -11.87
C THR A 308 6.21 6.14 -12.86
N HIS A 309 6.25 4.79 -12.75
CA HIS A 309 7.10 3.94 -13.57
C HIS A 309 6.33 2.70 -14.06
N SER A 310 6.66 2.24 -15.25
CA SER A 310 6.15 0.97 -15.79
C SER A 310 7.27 0.23 -16.52
N PHE A 311 7.40 -1.05 -16.25
CA PHE A 311 8.40 -1.93 -16.86
C PHE A 311 7.73 -3.15 -17.47
N PRO A 312 8.23 -3.68 -18.59
CA PRO A 312 7.78 -4.97 -19.07
C PRO A 312 8.16 -6.07 -18.09
N PHE A 313 7.43 -7.17 -18.10
CA PHE A 313 7.64 -8.33 -17.21
C PHE A 313 9.10 -8.81 -17.24
N GLU A 314 9.71 -8.82 -18.41
CA GLU A 314 11.11 -9.21 -18.62
C GLU A 314 12.12 -8.34 -17.87
N SER A 315 11.69 -7.16 -17.42
CA SER A 315 12.50 -6.22 -16.64
C SER A 315 12.19 -6.23 -15.15
N ALA A 316 11.62 -7.30 -14.60
CA ALA A 316 11.24 -7.43 -13.20
C ALA A 316 12.37 -7.06 -12.22
N GLN A 317 13.61 -7.46 -12.50
CA GLN A 317 14.80 -7.08 -11.72
C GLN A 317 14.94 -5.55 -11.62
N THR A 318 14.87 -4.86 -12.76
CA THR A 318 14.99 -3.39 -12.83
C THR A 318 13.80 -2.71 -12.14
N ALA A 319 12.61 -3.26 -12.27
CA ALA A 319 11.41 -2.75 -11.57
C ALA A 319 11.60 -2.79 -10.06
N TYR A 320 12.07 -3.90 -9.50
CA TYR A 320 12.39 -4.00 -8.07
C TYR A 320 13.45 -3.00 -7.63
N GLU A 321 14.57 -2.90 -8.38
CA GLU A 321 15.62 -1.95 -8.04
C GLU A 321 15.13 -0.50 -8.06
N THR A 322 14.33 -0.13 -9.08
CA THR A 322 13.75 1.21 -9.20
C THR A 322 12.84 1.53 -8.01
N PHE A 323 12.00 0.56 -7.63
CA PHE A 323 11.05 0.75 -6.52
C PHE A 323 11.75 0.83 -5.16
N VAL A 324 12.66 -0.11 -4.87
CA VAL A 324 13.36 -0.19 -3.59
C VAL A 324 14.28 1.00 -3.37
N ASP A 325 15.03 1.39 -4.40
CA ASP A 325 15.98 2.51 -4.33
C ASP A 325 15.29 3.87 -4.56
N ARG A 326 13.98 3.88 -4.80
CA ARG A 326 13.19 5.09 -5.06
C ARG A 326 13.78 5.94 -6.18
N LYS A 327 14.33 5.27 -7.22
CA LYS A 327 14.99 5.94 -8.35
C LYS A 327 13.99 6.87 -9.05
N ASP A 328 14.46 8.04 -9.44
CA ASP A 328 13.72 9.02 -10.24
C ASP A 328 12.31 9.36 -9.64
N GLY A 329 12.21 9.40 -8.32
CA GLY A 329 10.97 9.71 -7.63
C GLY A 329 9.92 8.59 -7.67
N ALA A 330 10.33 7.33 -7.77
CA ALA A 330 9.42 6.20 -7.83
C ALA A 330 8.44 6.15 -6.64
N ILE A 331 7.13 6.12 -6.98
CA ILE A 331 6.02 5.99 -6.02
C ILE A 331 5.34 4.63 -6.22
N LYS A 332 4.66 4.41 -7.35
CA LYS A 332 4.17 3.11 -7.79
C LYS A 332 4.91 2.68 -9.04
N VAL A 333 5.45 1.49 -9.01
CA VAL A 333 6.19 0.86 -10.12
C VAL A 333 5.35 -0.31 -10.62
N LEU A 334 4.87 -0.16 -11.85
CA LEU A 334 4.04 -1.15 -12.51
C LEU A 334 4.90 -2.16 -13.27
N ILE A 335 4.37 -3.36 -13.43
CA ILE A 335 4.89 -4.40 -14.27
C ILE A 335 3.82 -4.78 -15.28
N ASP A 336 4.20 -4.75 -16.54
CA ASP A 336 3.36 -4.95 -17.71
C ASP A 336 3.62 -6.32 -18.31
N PHE A 337 2.57 -7.12 -18.45
CA PHE A 337 2.65 -8.46 -19.04
C PHE A 337 2.14 -8.50 -20.50
N GLU A 338 1.72 -7.35 -21.06
CA GLU A 338 1.24 -7.22 -22.44
C GLU A 338 2.37 -6.87 -23.42
#